data_3431281d034f32f68243766420fd8773
#
_entry.id   3431281d034f32f68243766420fd8773
#
_cell.length_a   1.000
_cell.length_b   1.000
_cell.length_c   1.000
_cell.angle_alpha   90.00
_cell.angle_beta   90.00
_cell.angle_gamma   90.00
#
_symmetry.space_group_name_H-M   'P 1'
#
loop_
_entity.id
_entity.type
_entity.pdbx_description
1 polymer ?
#
loop_
_entity_poly.entity_id
_entity_poly.type
_entity_poly.pdbx_seq_one_letter_code
_entity_poly.pdbx_strand_id
1 'polypeptide(L)'
;MRKQFGSDGLGRTDSHSPRTFSPARLSGILLIPCLALSAITLHQGEGQAQSFLQRRVQQRMQERRAHEEAQLTESQKQQLFQVRRDWLLSSYYQRLALLQSAQACLKDARTFQDGKECRSIRRQAGRQLLEEGRQIMNAERQRLGLSSLPTGWPLSF
;
A
#
# COMPACT_ATOMS: atom_id res chain seq x y z
N MET A 1 -23.76 -26.23 -31.44
CA MET A 1 -24.79 -25.48 -30.68
C MET A 1 -24.26 -24.06 -30.43
N ARG A 2 -24.72 -23.12 -31.26
CA ARG A 2 -24.40 -21.68 -31.10
C ARG A 2 -25.42 -21.05 -30.17
N LYS A 3 -24.95 -20.38 -29.08
CA LYS A 3 -25.80 -19.47 -28.31
C LYS A 3 -25.39 -18.05 -28.64
N GLN A 4 -26.30 -17.34 -29.31
CA GLN A 4 -26.27 -15.90 -29.52
C GLN A 4 -26.47 -15.20 -28.16
N PHE A 5 -25.65 -14.24 -27.84
CA PHE A 5 -25.90 -13.26 -26.79
C PHE A 5 -26.36 -11.97 -27.47
N GLY A 6 -27.60 -11.62 -27.15
CA GLY A 6 -28.26 -10.41 -27.62
C GLY A 6 -27.67 -9.17 -26.92
N SER A 7 -27.44 -8.17 -27.74
CA SER A 7 -27.19 -6.78 -27.35
C SER A 7 -28.54 -6.08 -27.24
N ASP A 8 -28.85 -5.52 -26.04
CA ASP A 8 -29.81 -4.43 -25.89
C ASP A 8 -29.55 -3.69 -24.58
N GLY A 9 -29.51 -2.37 -24.64
CA GLY A 9 -29.53 -1.52 -23.44
C GLY A 9 -28.82 -0.19 -23.58
N LEU A 10 -29.29 0.63 -24.53
CA LEU A 10 -29.04 2.08 -24.60
C LEU A 10 -29.62 2.82 -23.37
N GLY A 11 -28.86 3.80 -22.86
CA GLY A 11 -29.47 5.06 -22.44
C GLY A 11 -29.55 5.28 -20.94
N ARG A 12 -28.66 6.12 -20.42
CA ARG A 12 -29.09 7.22 -19.55
C ARG A 12 -27.95 8.24 -19.36
N THR A 13 -28.05 9.32 -20.10
CA THR A 13 -27.27 10.56 -19.87
C THR A 13 -27.91 11.33 -18.73
N ASP A 14 -27.31 11.32 -17.55
CA ASP A 14 -27.68 12.25 -16.48
C ASP A 14 -26.81 13.51 -16.60
N SER A 15 -27.48 14.56 -17.03
CA SER A 15 -26.99 15.94 -17.13
C SER A 15 -26.71 16.51 -15.73
N HIS A 16 -25.44 16.71 -15.39
CA HIS A 16 -25.05 17.50 -14.22
C HIS A 16 -25.18 18.99 -14.51
N SER A 17 -26.18 19.59 -13.90
CA SER A 17 -26.40 21.03 -13.82
C SER A 17 -25.34 21.69 -12.92
N PRO A 18 -24.68 22.77 -13.35
CA PRO A 18 -23.73 23.48 -12.51
C PRO A 18 -24.48 24.36 -11.50
N ARG A 19 -24.24 24.12 -10.20
CA ARG A 19 -24.71 25.00 -9.13
C ARG A 19 -23.86 26.26 -9.09
N THR A 20 -24.48 27.37 -9.48
CA THR A 20 -23.97 28.72 -9.31
C THR A 20 -23.91 29.09 -7.83
N PHE A 21 -22.72 29.35 -7.31
CA PHE A 21 -22.51 29.92 -5.99
C PHE A 21 -22.67 31.45 -6.09
N SER A 22 -23.71 31.98 -5.44
CA SER A 22 -23.88 33.42 -5.20
C SER A 22 -23.01 33.87 -4.02
N PRO A 23 -22.23 34.95 -4.14
CA PRO A 23 -21.54 35.55 -3.01
C PRO A 23 -22.47 36.50 -2.26
N ALA A 24 -22.96 36.11 -1.11
CA ALA A 24 -23.63 37.00 -0.19
C ALA A 24 -22.59 37.85 0.58
N ARG A 25 -22.62 39.14 0.35
CA ARG A 25 -21.94 40.17 1.14
C ARG A 25 -22.51 40.16 2.57
N LEU A 26 -21.66 39.99 3.56
CA LEU A 26 -21.95 40.44 4.92
C LEU A 26 -20.71 41.09 5.51
N SER A 27 -20.76 42.42 5.48
CA SER A 27 -19.93 43.30 6.31
C SER A 27 -20.36 43.14 7.77
N GLY A 28 -19.46 42.64 8.61
CA GLY A 28 -19.66 42.60 10.06
C GLY A 28 -18.30 42.70 10.72
N ILE A 29 -17.91 43.95 11.05
CA ILE A 29 -16.74 44.26 11.89
C ILE A 29 -17.07 43.82 13.29
N LEU A 30 -16.40 42.77 13.80
CA LEU A 30 -16.37 42.41 15.22
C LEU A 30 -14.93 42.26 15.64
N LEU A 31 -14.47 43.31 16.36
CA LEU A 31 -13.23 43.30 17.16
C LEU A 31 -13.35 42.21 18.24
N ILE A 32 -12.60 41.11 18.08
CA ILE A 32 -12.43 40.08 19.11
C ILE A 32 -10.97 40.13 19.58
N PRO A 33 -10.72 40.27 20.87
CA PRO A 33 -9.37 40.49 21.41
C PRO A 33 -8.47 39.25 21.31
N CYS A 34 -7.23 39.49 20.88
CA CYS A 34 -6.09 38.56 20.85
C CYS A 34 -5.73 38.05 22.25
N LEU A 35 -6.28 36.93 22.71
CA LEU A 35 -5.81 36.22 23.91
C LEU A 35 -6.05 34.68 23.86
N ALA A 36 -5.72 34.02 22.76
CA ALA A 36 -5.74 32.53 22.72
C ALA A 36 -4.69 31.94 21.74
N LEU A 37 -3.45 32.42 21.78
CA LEU A 37 -2.38 31.91 20.90
C LEU A 37 -1.23 31.21 21.65
N SER A 38 -1.48 30.60 22.81
CA SER A 38 -0.39 29.97 23.57
C SER A 38 -0.50 28.47 23.79
N ALA A 39 -1.44 27.75 23.17
CA ALA A 39 -1.66 26.33 23.47
C ALA A 39 -1.44 25.35 22.30
N ILE A 40 -0.92 25.78 21.14
CA ILE A 40 -0.84 24.89 19.96
C ILE A 40 0.58 24.33 19.72
N THR A 41 1.59 24.72 20.47
CA THR A 41 2.99 24.37 20.17
C THR A 41 3.49 23.03 20.78
N LEU A 42 2.70 22.30 21.56
CA LEU A 42 3.18 21.08 22.24
C LEU A 42 2.90 19.75 21.51
N HIS A 43 2.17 19.74 20.38
CA HIS A 43 1.83 18.50 19.68
C HIS A 43 2.67 18.23 18.42
N GLN A 44 3.63 19.07 18.05
CA GLN A 44 4.44 18.87 16.84
C GLN A 44 5.66 17.94 17.05
N GLY A 45 6.02 17.61 18.28
CA GLY A 45 7.22 16.82 18.58
C GLY A 45 7.09 15.31 18.34
N GLU A 46 5.90 14.73 18.53
CA GLU A 46 5.73 13.26 18.45
C GLU A 46 5.74 12.73 17.01
N GLY A 47 5.23 13.47 16.05
CA GLY A 47 5.23 13.07 14.64
C GLY A 47 6.62 13.03 13.99
N GLN A 48 7.53 13.90 14.43
CA GLN A 48 8.89 13.98 13.90
C GLN A 48 9.78 12.84 14.42
N ALA A 49 9.63 12.44 15.68
CA ALA A 49 10.39 11.33 16.27
C ALA A 49 10.06 9.99 15.59
N GLN A 50 8.78 9.72 15.30
CA GLN A 50 8.35 8.51 14.59
C GLN A 50 8.90 8.46 13.16
N SER A 51 8.89 9.59 12.44
CA SER A 51 9.44 9.65 11.08
C SER A 51 10.96 9.43 11.05
N PHE A 52 11.68 9.93 12.06
CA PHE A 52 13.13 9.75 12.20
C PHE A 52 13.52 8.28 12.46
N LEU A 53 12.80 7.61 13.36
CA LEU A 53 13.01 6.18 13.63
C LEU A 53 12.73 5.32 12.41
N GLN A 54 11.65 5.61 11.67
CA GLN A 54 11.33 4.91 10.43
C GLN A 54 12.43 5.10 9.37
N ARG A 55 12.94 6.31 9.19
CA ARG A 55 14.06 6.59 8.27
C ARG A 55 15.32 5.82 8.65
N ARG A 56 15.69 5.77 9.93
CA ARG A 56 16.85 5.00 10.39
C ARG A 56 16.69 3.50 10.16
N VAL A 57 15.50 2.95 10.40
CA VAL A 57 15.22 1.53 10.13
C VAL A 57 15.34 1.25 8.64
N GLN A 58 14.75 2.08 7.79
CA GLN A 58 14.84 1.94 6.34
C GLN A 58 16.30 2.05 5.84
N GLN A 59 17.07 3.00 6.35
CA GLN A 59 18.47 3.16 5.99
C GLN A 59 19.29 1.92 6.36
N ARG A 60 19.17 1.40 7.58
CA ARG A 60 19.86 0.16 7.99
C ARG A 60 19.46 -1.05 7.15
N MET A 61 18.21 -1.13 6.73
CA MET A 61 17.74 -2.20 5.84
C MET A 61 18.34 -2.07 4.44
N GLN A 62 18.49 -0.85 3.93
CA GLN A 62 19.16 -0.60 2.64
C GLN A 62 20.65 -0.91 2.70
N GLU A 63 21.34 -0.51 3.76
CA GLU A 63 22.77 -0.80 3.97
C GLU A 63 23.02 -2.33 4.04
N ARG A 64 22.18 -3.07 4.77
CA ARG A 64 22.28 -4.53 4.83
C ARG A 64 22.06 -5.18 3.46
N ARG A 65 21.10 -4.68 2.67
CA ARG A 65 20.86 -5.19 1.32
C ARG A 65 22.05 -4.91 0.40
N ALA A 66 22.55 -3.69 0.41
CA ALA A 66 23.71 -3.32 -0.39
C ALA A 66 24.95 -4.16 -0.05
N HIS A 67 25.18 -4.40 1.24
CA HIS A 67 26.26 -5.26 1.72
C HIS A 67 26.08 -6.72 1.26
N GLU A 68 24.88 -7.27 1.39
CA GLU A 68 24.58 -8.63 0.94
C GLU A 68 24.70 -8.75 -0.58
N GLU A 69 24.18 -7.77 -1.33
CA GLU A 69 24.27 -7.75 -2.78
C GLU A 69 25.72 -7.65 -3.29
N ALA A 70 26.57 -6.93 -2.58
CA ALA A 70 27.99 -6.83 -2.89
C ALA A 70 28.75 -8.16 -2.72
N GLN A 71 28.23 -9.08 -1.91
CA GLN A 71 28.83 -10.41 -1.69
C GLN A 71 28.38 -11.46 -2.72
N LEU A 72 27.33 -11.17 -3.51
CA LEU A 72 26.82 -12.08 -4.50
C LEU A 72 27.64 -12.01 -5.80
N THR A 73 27.86 -13.18 -6.42
CA THR A 73 28.36 -13.22 -7.81
C THR A 73 27.28 -12.75 -8.78
N GLU A 74 27.64 -12.30 -9.96
CA GLU A 74 26.69 -11.86 -10.99
C GLU A 74 25.73 -13.00 -11.39
N SER A 75 26.22 -14.25 -11.43
CA SER A 75 25.37 -15.42 -11.70
C SER A 75 24.31 -15.60 -10.60
N GLN A 76 24.68 -15.48 -9.31
CA GLN A 76 23.74 -15.57 -8.19
C GLN A 76 22.71 -14.43 -8.23
N LYS A 77 23.14 -13.22 -8.52
CA LYS A 77 22.22 -12.06 -8.68
C LYS A 77 21.21 -12.33 -9.77
N GLN A 78 21.65 -12.81 -10.92
CA GLN A 78 20.78 -13.10 -12.05
C GLN A 78 19.76 -14.21 -11.73
N GLN A 79 20.17 -15.28 -11.06
CA GLN A 79 19.28 -16.39 -10.66
C GLN A 79 18.23 -15.91 -9.64
N LEU A 80 18.64 -15.18 -8.61
CA LEU A 80 17.72 -14.61 -7.63
C LEU A 80 16.74 -13.62 -8.27
N PHE A 81 17.20 -12.81 -9.22
CA PHE A 81 16.35 -11.92 -9.97
C PHE A 81 15.29 -12.67 -10.79
N GLN A 82 15.68 -13.75 -11.50
CA GLN A 82 14.75 -14.54 -12.29
C GLN A 82 13.65 -15.16 -11.41
N VAL A 83 14.02 -15.85 -10.32
CA VAL A 83 13.05 -16.47 -9.40
C VAL A 83 12.08 -15.42 -8.84
N ARG A 84 12.61 -14.27 -8.46
CA ARG A 84 11.78 -13.18 -7.94
C ARG A 84 10.85 -12.61 -8.99
N ARG A 85 11.35 -12.35 -10.20
CA ARG A 85 10.56 -11.88 -11.33
C ARG A 85 9.41 -12.85 -11.62
N ASP A 86 9.70 -14.14 -11.68
CA ASP A 86 8.72 -15.16 -12.02
C ASP A 86 7.64 -15.25 -10.93
N TRP A 87 8.03 -15.18 -9.64
CA TRP A 87 7.05 -15.07 -8.56
C TRP A 87 6.22 -13.78 -8.64
N LEU A 88 6.83 -12.63 -8.96
CA LEU A 88 6.11 -11.37 -9.10
C LEU A 88 5.08 -11.42 -10.22
N LEU A 89 5.41 -12.06 -11.34
CA LEU A 89 4.52 -12.22 -12.48
C LEU A 89 3.40 -13.24 -12.18
N SER A 90 3.72 -14.41 -11.62
CA SER A 90 2.74 -15.45 -11.29
C SER A 90 1.75 -14.99 -10.21
N SER A 91 2.20 -14.24 -9.21
CA SER A 91 1.35 -13.71 -8.14
C SER A 91 0.59 -12.42 -8.50
N TYR A 92 0.74 -11.89 -9.72
CA TYR A 92 0.12 -10.63 -10.14
C TYR A 92 -1.41 -10.65 -10.00
N TYR A 93 -2.06 -11.67 -10.51
CA TYR A 93 -3.52 -11.79 -10.46
C TYR A 93 -4.04 -11.99 -9.03
N GLN A 94 -3.31 -12.71 -8.18
CA GLN A 94 -3.65 -12.85 -6.77
C GLN A 94 -3.61 -11.49 -6.06
N ARG A 95 -2.59 -10.66 -6.31
CA ARG A 95 -2.51 -9.29 -5.77
C ARG A 95 -3.64 -8.41 -6.25
N LEU A 96 -3.98 -8.51 -7.54
CA LEU A 96 -5.10 -7.77 -8.11
C LEU A 96 -6.42 -8.18 -7.44
N ALA A 97 -6.66 -9.48 -7.26
CA ALA A 97 -7.85 -9.99 -6.58
C ALA A 97 -7.92 -9.50 -5.11
N LEU A 98 -6.81 -9.44 -4.39
CA LEU A 98 -6.75 -8.87 -3.03
C LEU A 98 -7.12 -7.39 -3.00
N LEU A 99 -6.71 -6.61 -3.98
CA LEU A 99 -7.09 -5.20 -4.08
C LEU A 99 -8.58 -5.04 -4.40
N GLN A 100 -9.11 -5.84 -5.32
CA GLN A 100 -10.52 -5.83 -5.70
C GLN A 100 -11.42 -6.24 -4.53
N SER A 101 -11.07 -7.30 -3.80
CA SER A 101 -11.83 -7.73 -2.61
C SER A 101 -11.78 -6.68 -1.48
N ALA A 102 -10.63 -6.03 -1.29
CA ALA A 102 -10.51 -4.94 -0.33
C ALA A 102 -11.35 -3.73 -0.73
N GLN A 103 -11.42 -3.40 -2.03
CA GLN A 103 -12.27 -2.34 -2.55
C GLN A 103 -13.74 -2.65 -2.35
N ALA A 104 -14.18 -3.89 -2.67
CA ALA A 104 -15.55 -4.33 -2.45
C ALA A 104 -15.93 -4.24 -0.97
N CYS A 105 -15.12 -4.81 -0.08
CA CYS A 105 -15.33 -4.73 1.36
C CYS A 105 -15.48 -3.27 1.85
N LEU A 106 -14.63 -2.34 1.37
CA LEU A 106 -14.70 -0.94 1.78
C LEU A 106 -15.92 -0.20 1.22
N LYS A 107 -16.43 -0.60 0.04
CA LYS A 107 -17.68 -0.04 -0.50
C LYS A 107 -18.90 -0.42 0.34
N ASP A 108 -18.88 -1.61 0.92
CA ASP A 108 -19.98 -2.13 1.74
C ASP A 108 -19.85 -1.68 3.21
N ALA A 109 -18.69 -1.24 3.65
CA ALA A 109 -18.42 -0.77 5.00
C ALA A 109 -19.23 0.49 5.33
N ARG A 110 -20.02 0.44 6.41
CA ARG A 110 -20.87 1.54 6.87
C ARG A 110 -20.36 2.19 8.16
N THR A 111 -19.48 1.51 8.88
CA THR A 111 -18.92 1.97 10.14
C THR A 111 -17.39 2.02 10.09
N PHE A 112 -16.80 2.75 11.03
CA PHE A 112 -15.35 2.74 11.23
C PHE A 112 -14.82 1.33 11.53
N GLN A 113 -15.59 0.54 12.28
CA GLN A 113 -15.22 -0.83 12.64
C GLN A 113 -15.18 -1.75 11.41
N ASP A 114 -16.18 -1.66 10.52
CA ASP A 114 -16.21 -2.42 9.25
C ASP A 114 -14.97 -2.08 8.41
N GLY A 115 -14.66 -0.79 8.26
CA GLY A 115 -13.47 -0.35 7.54
C GLY A 115 -12.16 -0.82 8.17
N LYS A 116 -12.10 -0.97 9.50
CA LYS A 116 -10.95 -1.55 10.21
C LYS A 116 -10.81 -3.04 9.93
N GLU A 117 -11.91 -3.77 9.89
CA GLU A 117 -11.96 -5.19 9.58
C GLU A 117 -11.53 -5.45 8.13
N CYS A 118 -12.06 -4.73 7.15
CA CYS A 118 -11.62 -4.81 5.74
C CYS A 118 -10.10 -4.63 5.60
N ARG A 119 -9.52 -3.65 6.31
CA ARG A 119 -8.08 -3.44 6.32
C ARG A 119 -7.31 -4.57 6.98
N SER A 120 -7.88 -5.19 8.03
CA SER A 120 -7.27 -6.33 8.71
C SER A 120 -7.20 -7.55 7.81
N ILE A 121 -8.30 -7.90 7.16
CA ILE A 121 -8.39 -9.02 6.22
C ILE A 121 -7.40 -8.84 5.08
N ARG A 122 -7.38 -7.66 4.44
CA ARG A 122 -6.43 -7.36 3.37
C ARG A 122 -4.97 -7.51 3.82
N ARG A 123 -4.63 -7.00 5.02
CA ARG A 123 -3.26 -7.10 5.56
C ARG A 123 -2.86 -8.54 5.84
N GLN A 124 -3.79 -9.35 6.35
CA GLN A 124 -3.53 -10.76 6.62
C GLN A 124 -3.25 -11.53 5.32
N ALA A 125 -4.13 -11.40 4.33
CA ALA A 125 -3.95 -12.05 3.03
C ALA A 125 -2.68 -11.56 2.31
N GLY A 126 -2.38 -10.26 2.38
CA GLY A 126 -1.14 -9.70 1.83
C GLY A 126 0.12 -10.26 2.52
N ARG A 127 0.10 -10.48 3.84
CA ARG A 127 1.22 -11.12 4.55
C ARG A 127 1.41 -12.58 4.14
N GLN A 128 0.32 -13.32 3.95
CA GLN A 128 0.41 -14.71 3.48
C GLN A 128 1.07 -14.81 2.11
N LEU A 129 0.66 -13.95 1.17
CA LEU A 129 1.25 -13.90 -0.15
C LEU A 129 2.73 -13.49 -0.15
N LEU A 130 3.12 -12.55 0.72
CA LEU A 130 4.52 -12.16 0.87
C LEU A 130 5.36 -13.29 1.50
N GLU A 131 4.78 -14.04 2.43
CA GLU A 131 5.42 -15.19 3.06
C GLU A 131 5.67 -16.31 2.04
N GLU A 132 4.71 -16.59 1.17
CA GLU A 132 4.87 -17.52 0.06
C GLU A 132 6.06 -17.10 -0.84
N GLY A 133 6.11 -15.83 -1.25
CA GLY A 133 7.24 -15.31 -2.02
C GLY A 133 8.57 -15.42 -1.27
N ARG A 134 8.58 -15.21 0.05
CA ARG A 134 9.78 -15.39 0.87
C ARG A 134 10.24 -16.84 0.90
N GLN A 135 9.33 -17.79 0.99
CA GLN A 135 9.66 -19.22 0.96
C GLN A 135 10.28 -19.63 -0.37
N ILE A 136 9.72 -19.19 -1.50
CA ILE A 136 10.26 -19.41 -2.84
C ILE A 136 11.68 -18.83 -2.95
N MET A 137 11.87 -17.58 -2.51
CA MET A 137 13.19 -16.94 -2.52
C MET A 137 14.18 -17.68 -1.61
N ASN A 138 13.77 -18.13 -0.43
CA ASN A 138 14.65 -18.85 0.48
C ASN A 138 15.04 -20.23 -0.05
N ALA A 139 14.16 -20.92 -0.75
CA ALA A 139 14.50 -22.19 -1.40
C ALA A 139 15.63 -21.99 -2.42
N GLU A 140 15.54 -20.96 -3.25
CA GLU A 140 16.61 -20.64 -4.21
C GLU A 140 17.90 -20.19 -3.52
N ARG A 141 17.81 -19.36 -2.48
CA ARG A 141 18.98 -18.93 -1.71
C ARG A 141 19.73 -20.12 -1.10
N GLN A 142 19.00 -21.09 -0.52
CA GLN A 142 19.59 -22.33 0.01
C GLN A 142 20.28 -23.13 -1.09
N ARG A 143 19.68 -23.24 -2.27
CA ARG A 143 20.30 -23.90 -3.44
C ARG A 143 21.62 -23.23 -3.86
N LEU A 144 21.73 -21.92 -3.66
CA LEU A 144 22.92 -21.14 -3.95
C LEU A 144 23.93 -21.07 -2.79
N GLY A 145 23.67 -21.76 -1.68
CA GLY A 145 24.53 -21.72 -0.48
C GLY A 145 24.44 -20.43 0.32
N LEU A 146 23.37 -19.65 0.13
CA LEU A 146 23.18 -18.36 0.80
C LEU A 146 22.31 -18.50 2.04
N SER A 147 22.46 -17.59 3.00
CA SER A 147 21.61 -17.53 4.19
C SER A 147 20.16 -17.16 3.83
N SER A 148 19.19 -17.67 4.59
CA SER A 148 17.76 -17.35 4.40
C SER A 148 17.46 -15.91 4.75
N LEU A 149 16.50 -15.32 4.02
CA LEU A 149 15.96 -13.98 4.33
C LEU A 149 15.17 -14.05 5.65
N PRO A 150 15.35 -13.08 6.55
CA PRO A 150 14.60 -13.03 7.79
C PRO A 150 13.12 -12.73 7.54
N THR A 151 12.28 -13.10 8.52
CA THR A 151 10.84 -12.79 8.50
C THR A 151 10.63 -11.28 8.37
N GLY A 152 9.68 -10.87 7.52
CA GLY A 152 9.38 -9.46 7.28
C GLY A 152 10.36 -8.75 6.33
N TRP A 153 11.30 -9.49 5.73
CA TRP A 153 12.17 -8.91 4.69
C TRP A 153 11.32 -8.47 3.49
N PRO A 154 11.43 -7.21 3.07
CA PRO A 154 10.64 -6.75 1.94
C PRO A 154 11.16 -7.36 0.64
N LEU A 155 10.23 -7.94 -0.13
CA LEU A 155 10.49 -8.47 -1.47
C LEU A 155 10.43 -7.38 -2.56
N SER A 156 10.44 -6.10 -2.19
CA SER A 156 10.52 -4.98 -3.15
C SER A 156 11.93 -4.86 -3.75
N PHE A 157 12.00 -4.49 -5.01
CA PHE A 157 13.25 -4.11 -5.67
C PHE A 157 13.80 -2.84 -5.08
#